data_ac0796bf72c5b9b3b47b9b25535e8f9d
#
_entry.id   ac0796bf72c5b9b3b47b9b25535e8f9d
#
_cell.length_a   1.000
_cell.length_b   1.000
_cell.length_c   1.000
_cell.angle_alpha   90.00
_cell.angle_beta   90.00
_cell.angle_gamma   90.00
#
_symmetry.space_group_name_H-M   'P 1'
#
loop_
_entity.id
_entity.type
_entity.pdbx_description
1 polymer ?
#
loop_
_entity_poly.entity_id
_entity_poly.type
_entity_poly.pdbx_seq_one_letter_code
_entity_poly.pdbx_strand_id
1 'polypeptide(L)'
;MPSSIPPTRESVPRGRVAPAEVTVVDWPVRDQPLGASLALALAAGAVWLADWATGNGLAGVVLGVLLAVTLWRTWLPVKYQLGGGGVEQKVLGFSRRMAWGSIRNYEVRGDGLLLFFDAELSKLSPLRGVYIRWGGQREAVLANLEYYLPGRALAC
;
A
#
# COMPACT_ATOMS: atom_id res chain seq x y z
N MET A 1 5.21 -0.06 -43.30
CA MET A 1 6.10 0.29 -42.18
C MET A 1 5.32 1.18 -41.24
N PRO A 2 4.92 0.72 -40.04
CA PRO A 2 4.24 1.57 -39.07
C PRO A 2 5.25 2.42 -38.33
N SER A 3 5.09 3.72 -38.42
CA SER A 3 5.88 4.74 -37.71
C SER A 3 5.57 4.66 -36.23
N SER A 4 6.54 4.20 -35.44
CA SER A 4 6.46 4.23 -33.98
C SER A 4 6.70 5.67 -33.50
N ILE A 5 5.63 6.37 -33.18
CA ILE A 5 5.69 7.65 -32.48
C ILE A 5 6.16 7.34 -31.04
N PRO A 6 7.31 7.87 -30.60
CA PRO A 6 7.71 7.71 -29.20
C PRO A 6 6.70 8.42 -28.29
N PRO A 7 6.40 7.85 -27.11
CA PRO A 7 5.49 8.50 -26.16
C PRO A 7 6.06 9.86 -25.77
N THR A 8 5.30 10.90 -26.07
CA THR A 8 5.60 12.28 -25.69
C THR A 8 5.78 12.31 -24.19
N ARG A 9 6.99 12.59 -23.72
CA ARG A 9 7.25 12.94 -22.32
C ARG A 9 6.43 14.21 -22.04
N GLU A 10 5.28 14.07 -21.40
CA GLU A 10 4.56 15.20 -20.86
C GLU A 10 5.51 15.97 -19.95
N SER A 11 5.95 17.11 -20.40
CA SER A 11 6.84 18.01 -19.70
C SER A 11 6.11 18.52 -18.45
N VAL A 12 6.65 18.19 -17.28
CA VAL A 12 6.26 18.85 -16.02
C VAL A 12 6.27 20.36 -16.25
N PRO A 13 5.18 21.08 -15.95
CA PRO A 13 5.10 22.51 -16.21
C PRO A 13 6.26 23.22 -15.50
N ARG A 14 7.13 23.85 -16.29
CA ARG A 14 8.25 24.66 -15.79
C ARG A 14 7.68 25.81 -14.95
N GLY A 15 7.89 25.74 -13.62
CA GLY A 15 7.50 26.82 -12.69
C GLY A 15 6.79 26.37 -11.42
N ARG A 16 6.39 25.08 -11.29
CA ARG A 16 5.88 24.58 -10.02
C ARG A 16 7.06 24.13 -9.15
N VAL A 17 7.12 24.63 -7.93
CA VAL A 17 8.07 24.15 -6.92
C VAL A 17 7.72 22.72 -6.58
N ALA A 18 8.69 21.82 -6.64
CA ALA A 18 8.46 20.42 -6.28
C ALA A 18 8.01 20.33 -4.81
N PRO A 19 6.94 19.59 -4.52
CA PRO A 19 6.49 19.43 -3.14
C PRO A 19 7.56 18.74 -2.30
N ALA A 20 7.55 19.02 -0.99
CA ALA A 20 8.46 18.40 -0.04
C ALA A 20 8.25 16.88 -0.02
N GLU A 21 9.32 16.15 0.27
CA GLU A 21 9.25 14.70 0.49
C GLU A 21 8.34 14.39 1.69
N VAL A 22 7.44 13.44 1.50
CA VAL A 22 6.46 13.04 2.51
C VAL A 22 6.71 11.60 2.91
N THR A 23 6.81 11.37 4.23
CA THR A 23 6.92 10.01 4.79
C THR A 23 5.64 9.67 5.51
N VAL A 24 4.96 8.64 5.04
CA VAL A 24 3.74 8.11 5.65
C VAL A 24 4.04 6.74 6.25
N VAL A 25 3.59 6.53 7.49
CA VAL A 25 3.72 5.24 8.17
C VAL A 25 2.34 4.62 8.28
N ASP A 26 2.14 3.47 7.64
CA ASP A 26 0.94 2.65 7.78
C ASP A 26 1.21 1.55 8.81
N TRP A 27 0.55 1.63 9.95
CA TRP A 27 0.65 0.63 11.00
C TRP A 27 -0.74 0.21 11.48
N PRO A 28 -1.33 -0.86 10.89
CA PRO A 28 -2.70 -1.26 11.16
C PRO A 28 -3.04 -1.48 12.63
N VAL A 29 -2.14 -2.05 13.43
CA VAL A 29 -2.35 -2.25 14.87
C VAL A 29 -2.58 -0.93 15.60
N ARG A 30 -1.86 0.12 15.21
CA ARG A 30 -1.96 1.43 15.84
C ARG A 30 -3.17 2.22 15.31
N ASP A 31 -3.38 2.13 14.00
CA ASP A 31 -4.35 2.97 13.30
C ASP A 31 -5.78 2.39 13.36
N GLN A 32 -5.88 1.06 13.51
CA GLN A 32 -7.15 0.33 13.63
C GLN A 32 -7.09 -0.71 14.76
N PRO A 33 -7.00 -0.27 16.03
CA PRO A 33 -6.80 -1.18 17.16
C PRO A 33 -7.93 -2.19 17.32
N LEU A 34 -9.19 -1.83 17.03
CA LEU A 34 -10.34 -2.75 17.13
C LEU A 34 -10.25 -3.86 16.09
N GLY A 35 -9.90 -3.56 14.84
CA GLY A 35 -9.74 -4.58 13.80
C GLY A 35 -8.57 -5.51 14.07
N ALA A 36 -7.46 -4.94 14.53
CA ALA A 36 -6.27 -5.70 14.88
C ALA A 36 -6.51 -6.61 16.08
N SER A 37 -7.16 -6.12 17.15
CA SER A 37 -7.47 -6.94 18.33
C SER A 37 -8.48 -8.05 18.02
N LEU A 38 -9.46 -7.80 17.16
CA LEU A 38 -10.38 -8.84 16.69
C LEU A 38 -9.66 -9.93 15.91
N ALA A 39 -8.80 -9.55 14.97
CA ALA A 39 -8.00 -10.50 14.19
C ALA A 39 -7.10 -11.37 15.11
N LEU A 40 -6.51 -10.76 16.14
CA LEU A 40 -5.74 -11.44 17.16
C LEU A 40 -6.57 -12.43 17.98
N ALA A 41 -7.72 -11.99 18.46
CA ALA A 41 -8.62 -12.83 19.25
C ALA A 41 -9.08 -14.04 18.42
N LEU A 42 -9.42 -13.85 17.15
CA LEU A 42 -9.79 -14.93 16.24
C LEU A 42 -8.61 -15.89 15.98
N ALA A 43 -7.40 -15.37 15.79
CA ALA A 43 -6.20 -16.18 15.61
C ALA A 43 -5.90 -17.01 16.85
N ALA A 44 -5.95 -16.40 18.03
CA ALA A 44 -5.73 -17.10 19.31
C ALA A 44 -6.82 -18.17 19.56
N GLY A 45 -8.08 -17.86 19.25
CA GLY A 45 -9.19 -18.81 19.33
C GLY A 45 -9.02 -19.99 18.39
N ALA A 46 -8.56 -19.76 17.16
CA ALA A 46 -8.28 -20.82 16.19
C ALA A 46 -7.13 -21.74 16.65
N VAL A 47 -6.05 -21.17 17.19
CA VAL A 47 -4.92 -21.93 17.75
C VAL A 47 -5.39 -22.79 18.92
N TRP A 48 -6.14 -22.20 19.85
CA TRP A 48 -6.68 -22.93 21.01
C TRP A 48 -7.62 -24.06 20.58
N LEU A 49 -8.50 -23.80 19.62
CA LEU A 49 -9.43 -24.82 19.12
C LEU A 49 -8.70 -25.97 18.41
N ALA A 50 -7.66 -25.66 17.64
CA ALA A 50 -6.84 -26.68 17.00
C ALA A 50 -6.11 -27.57 18.01
N ASP A 51 -5.58 -26.97 19.06
CA ASP A 51 -4.92 -27.70 20.17
C ASP A 51 -5.93 -28.62 20.88
N TRP A 52 -7.09 -28.07 21.23
CA TRP A 52 -8.15 -28.83 21.88
C TRP A 52 -8.68 -29.98 21.01
N ALA A 53 -8.91 -29.75 19.73
CA ALA A 53 -9.48 -30.75 18.80
C ALA A 53 -8.52 -31.90 18.48
N THR A 54 -7.22 -31.62 18.43
CA THR A 54 -6.20 -32.62 18.09
C THR A 54 -5.56 -33.27 19.30
N GLY A 55 -5.70 -32.67 20.50
CA GLY A 55 -4.98 -33.07 21.69
C GLY A 55 -3.46 -33.00 21.56
N ASN A 56 -2.97 -32.27 20.55
CA ASN A 56 -1.54 -32.23 20.23
C ASN A 56 -1.08 -30.78 20.11
N GLY A 57 -0.35 -30.28 21.11
CA GLY A 57 0.16 -28.91 21.14
C GLY A 57 0.96 -28.50 19.93
N LEU A 58 1.54 -29.45 19.20
CA LEU A 58 2.25 -29.18 17.94
C LEU A 58 1.32 -28.58 16.87
N ALA A 59 0.09 -29.04 16.78
CA ALA A 59 -0.89 -28.55 15.80
C ALA A 59 -1.23 -27.07 16.07
N GLY A 60 -1.43 -26.70 17.33
CA GLY A 60 -1.63 -25.31 17.74
C GLY A 60 -0.44 -24.43 17.39
N VAL A 61 0.78 -24.89 17.67
CA VAL A 61 2.00 -24.15 17.34
C VAL A 61 2.16 -23.93 15.84
N VAL A 62 1.99 -24.98 15.01
CA VAL A 62 2.09 -24.88 13.55
C VAL A 62 1.05 -23.90 13.01
N LEU A 63 -0.19 -24.00 13.45
CA LEU A 63 -1.25 -23.08 13.03
C LEU A 63 -0.94 -21.65 13.48
N GLY A 64 -0.44 -21.46 14.69
CA GLY A 64 -0.03 -20.15 15.22
C GLY A 64 1.05 -19.49 14.36
N VAL A 65 2.08 -20.25 13.97
CA VAL A 65 3.14 -19.76 13.07
C VAL A 65 2.58 -19.41 11.71
N LEU A 66 1.73 -20.24 11.12
CA LEU A 66 1.09 -19.97 9.83
C LEU A 66 0.24 -18.69 9.87
N LEU A 67 -0.55 -18.51 10.93
CA LEU A 67 -1.35 -17.30 11.11
C LEU A 67 -0.47 -16.07 11.33
N ALA A 68 0.59 -16.16 12.12
CA ALA A 68 1.54 -15.06 12.32
C ALA A 68 2.20 -14.63 11.01
N VAL A 69 2.63 -15.60 10.19
CA VAL A 69 3.20 -15.31 8.85
C VAL A 69 2.15 -14.76 7.90
N THR A 70 0.91 -15.26 7.93
CA THR A 70 -0.15 -14.77 7.03
C THR A 70 -0.59 -13.35 7.41
N LEU A 71 -0.67 -13.06 8.70
CA LEU A 71 -1.10 -11.77 9.23
C LEU A 71 0.07 -10.78 9.45
N TRP A 72 1.25 -11.05 8.89
CA TRP A 72 2.46 -10.24 9.13
C TRP A 72 2.26 -8.74 8.86
N ARG A 73 1.46 -8.37 7.86
CA ARG A 73 1.14 -6.96 7.55
C ARG A 73 0.36 -6.25 8.65
N THR A 74 -0.33 -6.98 9.52
CA THR A 74 -1.06 -6.39 10.64
C THR A 74 -0.10 -5.91 11.73
N TRP A 75 1.03 -6.59 11.88
CA TRP A 75 2.01 -6.33 12.95
C TRP A 75 3.11 -5.37 12.55
N LEU A 76 3.51 -5.41 11.28
CA LEU A 76 4.68 -4.69 10.80
C LEU A 76 4.32 -3.33 10.22
N PRO A 77 4.99 -2.25 10.70
CA PRO A 77 4.81 -0.94 10.11
C PRO A 77 5.41 -0.91 8.70
N VAL A 78 4.63 -0.40 7.76
CA VAL A 78 5.07 -0.13 6.39
C VAL A 78 5.28 1.37 6.25
N LYS A 79 6.49 1.79 5.87
CA LYS A 79 6.81 3.19 5.61
C LYS A 79 6.76 3.46 4.12
N TYR A 80 6.03 4.49 3.73
CA TYR A 80 5.98 5.00 2.36
C TYR A 80 6.65 6.37 2.32
N GLN A 81 7.62 6.54 1.43
CA GLN A 81 8.26 7.83 1.16
C GLN A 81 7.89 8.27 -0.24
N LEU A 82 7.23 9.42 -0.35
CA LEU A 82 6.86 10.04 -1.62
C LEU A 82 7.81 11.19 -1.88
N GLY A 83 8.53 11.16 -2.98
CA GLY A 83 9.51 12.18 -3.33
C GLY A 83 9.77 12.25 -4.83
N GLY A 84 10.73 13.05 -5.26
CA GLY A 84 11.02 13.30 -6.68
C GLY A 84 11.32 12.06 -7.52
N GLY A 85 11.80 10.99 -6.92
CA GLY A 85 12.14 9.75 -7.62
C GLY A 85 11.02 8.71 -7.67
N GLY A 86 9.87 8.96 -7.07
CA GLY A 86 8.78 8.00 -7.01
C GLY A 86 8.29 7.75 -5.59
N VAL A 87 7.60 6.64 -5.42
CA VAL A 87 7.13 6.12 -4.14
C VAL A 87 8.06 5.01 -3.69
N GLU A 88 8.67 5.15 -2.53
CA GLU A 88 9.50 4.12 -1.91
C GLU A 88 8.75 3.49 -0.75
N GLN A 89 8.57 2.17 -0.81
CA GLN A 89 7.97 1.38 0.25
C GLN A 89 9.09 0.68 1.03
N LYS A 90 9.14 0.90 2.34
CA LYS A 90 10.12 0.25 3.25
C LYS A 90 9.40 -0.65 4.24
N VAL A 91 9.80 -1.93 4.26
CA VAL A 91 9.28 -2.96 5.18
C VAL A 91 10.45 -3.78 5.71
N LEU A 92 10.65 -3.83 7.03
CA LEU A 92 11.72 -4.64 7.66
C LEU A 92 13.12 -4.44 7.06
N GLY A 93 13.45 -3.23 6.62
CA GLY A 93 14.74 -2.96 5.97
C GLY A 93 14.79 -3.25 4.47
N PHE A 94 13.80 -3.93 3.93
CA PHE A 94 13.65 -4.06 2.47
C PHE A 94 13.01 -2.80 1.91
N SER A 95 13.59 -2.23 0.86
CA SER A 95 13.02 -1.10 0.15
C SER A 95 12.62 -1.50 -1.26
N ARG A 96 11.41 -1.11 -1.66
CA ARG A 96 10.91 -1.25 -3.03
C ARG A 96 10.56 0.13 -3.56
N ARG A 97 11.23 0.53 -4.62
CA ARG A 97 10.98 1.81 -5.27
C ARG A 97 10.07 1.64 -6.48
N MET A 98 9.07 2.49 -6.56
CA MET A 98 8.10 2.56 -7.65
C MET A 98 8.24 3.94 -8.31
N ALA A 99 8.73 3.99 -9.54
CA ALA A 99 8.86 5.25 -10.27
C ALA A 99 7.49 5.83 -10.61
N TRP A 100 7.35 7.17 -10.62
CA TRP A 100 6.11 7.84 -11.00
C TRP A 100 5.61 7.42 -12.40
N GLY A 101 6.52 7.16 -13.33
CA GLY A 101 6.17 6.70 -14.68
C GLY A 101 5.55 5.31 -14.75
N SER A 102 5.74 4.46 -13.73
CA SER A 102 5.11 3.14 -13.65
C SER A 102 3.67 3.18 -13.12
N ILE A 103 3.27 4.28 -12.47
CA ILE A 103 1.92 4.46 -11.95
C ILE A 103 1.04 5.01 -13.07
N ARG A 104 0.02 4.28 -13.46
CA ARG A 104 -0.89 4.65 -14.55
C ARG A 104 -2.05 5.48 -14.09
N ASN A 105 -2.68 5.05 -13.00
CA ASN A 105 -3.85 5.71 -12.42
C ASN A 105 -3.77 5.66 -10.89
N TYR A 106 -4.51 6.52 -10.22
CA TYR A 106 -4.71 6.46 -8.78
C TYR A 106 -6.15 6.78 -8.41
N GLU A 107 -6.64 6.17 -7.36
CA GLU A 107 -7.98 6.38 -6.79
C GLU A 107 -7.83 6.93 -5.37
N VAL A 108 -8.46 8.07 -5.12
CA VAL A 108 -8.52 8.71 -3.82
C VAL A 108 -9.65 8.09 -3.01
N ARG A 109 -9.35 7.53 -1.84
CA ARG A 109 -10.31 6.99 -0.89
C ARG A 109 -10.34 7.82 0.39
N GLY A 110 -11.32 7.58 1.26
CA GLY A 110 -11.50 8.37 2.48
C GLY A 110 -10.27 8.43 3.39
N ASP A 111 -9.60 7.29 3.58
CA ASP A 111 -8.47 7.10 4.51
C ASP A 111 -7.12 6.87 3.81
N GLY A 112 -7.10 6.83 2.48
CA GLY A 112 -5.89 6.56 1.73
C GLY A 112 -6.04 6.74 0.23
N LEU A 113 -5.06 6.25 -0.48
CA LEU A 113 -5.05 6.22 -1.94
C LEU A 113 -4.64 4.83 -2.44
N LEU A 114 -5.19 4.45 -3.57
CA LEU A 114 -4.85 3.23 -4.26
C LEU A 114 -4.13 3.57 -5.57
N LEU A 115 -2.90 3.08 -5.70
CA LEU A 115 -2.07 3.26 -6.90
C LEU A 115 -2.23 2.06 -7.82
N PHE A 116 -2.49 2.32 -9.11
CA PHE A 116 -2.61 1.28 -10.13
C PHE A 116 -1.42 1.34 -11.09
N PHE A 117 -0.87 0.18 -11.39
CA PHE A 117 0.24 0.02 -12.33
C PHE A 117 -0.23 -0.48 -13.69
N ASP A 118 -1.43 -1.05 -13.75
CA ASP A 118 -2.04 -1.59 -14.97
C ASP A 118 -2.65 -0.45 -15.79
N ALA A 119 -2.47 -0.50 -17.11
CA ALA A 119 -3.07 0.47 -18.03
C ALA A 119 -4.57 0.24 -18.18
N GLU A 120 -5.01 -1.02 -18.13
CA GLU A 120 -6.41 -1.41 -18.18
C GLU A 120 -6.88 -1.82 -16.79
N LEU A 121 -7.93 -1.15 -16.31
CA LEU A 121 -8.54 -1.46 -15.02
C LEU A 121 -9.40 -2.74 -15.15
N SER A 122 -8.94 -3.81 -14.55
CA SER A 122 -9.69 -5.05 -14.38
C SER A 122 -10.30 -5.16 -12.98
N LYS A 123 -11.24 -6.08 -12.79
CA LYS A 123 -11.81 -6.36 -11.46
C LYS A 123 -10.75 -6.79 -10.43
N LEU A 124 -9.58 -7.25 -10.90
CA LEU A 124 -8.46 -7.67 -10.07
C LEU A 124 -7.40 -6.56 -9.85
N SER A 125 -7.52 -5.42 -10.53
CA SER A 125 -6.58 -4.30 -10.39
C SER A 125 -6.43 -3.81 -8.95
N PRO A 126 -7.49 -3.74 -8.11
CA PRO A 126 -7.34 -3.38 -6.69
C PRO A 126 -6.46 -4.33 -5.88
N LEU A 127 -6.39 -5.61 -6.27
CA LEU A 127 -5.55 -6.62 -5.59
C LEU A 127 -4.07 -6.49 -5.96
N ARG A 128 -3.76 -5.90 -7.12
CA ARG A 128 -2.40 -5.65 -7.61
C ARG A 128 -1.92 -4.25 -7.31
N GLY A 129 -2.83 -3.35 -6.94
CA GLY A 129 -2.54 -1.98 -6.56
C GLY A 129 -1.82 -1.89 -5.22
N VAL A 130 -1.16 -0.76 -4.99
CA VAL A 130 -0.57 -0.42 -3.69
C VAL A 130 -1.48 0.56 -3.00
N TYR A 131 -2.00 0.15 -1.85
CA TYR A 131 -2.80 1.02 -1.00
C TYR A 131 -1.90 1.73 0.01
N ILE A 132 -1.99 3.05 0.08
CA ILE A 132 -1.23 3.92 0.97
C ILE A 132 -2.23 4.69 1.82
N ARG A 133 -2.20 4.51 3.15
CA ARG A 133 -2.94 5.35 4.07
C ARG A 133 -2.17 6.62 4.31
N TRP A 134 -2.83 7.77 4.25
CA TRP A 134 -2.16 9.06 4.49
C TRP A 134 -2.08 9.47 5.94
N GLY A 135 -2.79 8.81 6.87
CA GLY A 135 -2.85 9.27 8.25
C GLY A 135 -3.29 10.74 8.32
N GLY A 136 -2.51 11.58 8.99
CA GLY A 136 -2.75 13.03 9.04
C GLY A 136 -2.15 13.84 7.87
N GLN A 137 -1.52 13.21 6.86
CA GLN A 137 -0.73 13.89 5.83
C GLN A 137 -1.42 13.93 4.45
N ARG A 138 -2.74 13.90 4.42
CA ARG A 138 -3.54 13.85 3.20
C ARG A 138 -3.16 14.92 2.18
N GLU A 139 -3.08 16.17 2.61
CA GLU A 139 -2.80 17.32 1.72
C GLU A 139 -1.41 17.23 1.08
N ALA A 140 -0.40 16.87 1.87
CA ALA A 140 0.97 16.74 1.39
C ALA A 140 1.12 15.57 0.40
N VAL A 141 0.41 14.46 0.64
CA VAL A 141 0.37 13.31 -0.28
C VAL A 141 -0.34 13.69 -1.58
N LEU A 142 -1.50 14.36 -1.51
CA LEU A 142 -2.24 14.81 -2.69
C LEU A 142 -1.43 15.81 -3.50
N ALA A 143 -0.75 16.77 -2.87
CA ALA A 143 0.12 17.72 -3.56
C ALA A 143 1.23 17.03 -4.37
N ASN A 144 1.83 15.96 -3.81
CA ASN A 144 2.81 15.14 -4.53
C ASN A 144 2.19 14.44 -5.75
N LEU A 145 0.99 13.85 -5.59
CA LEU A 145 0.30 13.16 -6.68
C LEU A 145 -0.09 14.12 -7.82
N GLU A 146 -0.67 15.26 -7.50
CA GLU A 146 -1.05 16.27 -8.48
C GLU A 146 0.17 16.83 -9.23
N TYR A 147 1.31 16.93 -8.56
CA TYR A 147 2.55 17.39 -9.18
C TYR A 147 3.15 16.36 -10.13
N TYR A 148 3.25 15.08 -9.70
CA TYR A 148 3.94 14.01 -10.45
C TYR A 148 3.02 13.20 -11.37
N LEU A 149 1.71 13.18 -11.10
CA LEU A 149 0.70 12.41 -11.84
C LEU A 149 -0.51 13.27 -12.25
N PRO A 150 -0.30 14.40 -12.94
CA PRO A 150 -1.40 15.28 -13.33
C PRO A 150 -2.41 14.53 -14.22
N GLY A 151 -3.70 14.68 -13.92
CA GLY A 151 -4.79 14.11 -14.73
C GLY A 151 -4.95 12.58 -14.67
N ARG A 152 -4.27 11.88 -13.78
CA ARG A 152 -4.37 10.41 -13.60
C ARG A 152 -5.28 9.98 -12.45
N ALA A 153 -5.97 10.93 -11.81
CA ALA A 153 -6.98 10.63 -10.81
C ALA A 153 -8.18 9.93 -11.45
N LEU A 154 -8.59 8.80 -10.90
CA LEU A 154 -9.85 8.18 -11.25
C LEU A 154 -10.96 8.90 -10.48
N ALA A 155 -11.97 9.37 -11.21
CA ALA A 155 -13.19 9.86 -10.58
C ALA A 155 -13.94 8.67 -9.96
N CYS A 156 -14.28 8.78 -8.67
CA CYS A 156 -15.20 7.86 -8.00
C CYS A 156 -16.63 8.09 -8.45
#